data_b878bf6ebf378a87936b2a953a93b7eb
#
_entry.id   b878bf6ebf378a87936b2a953a93b7eb
#
_cell.length_a   1.000
_cell.length_b   1.000
_cell.length_c   1.000
_cell.angle_alpha   90.00
_cell.angle_beta   90.00
_cell.angle_gamma   90.00
#
_symmetry.space_group_name_H-M   'P 1'
#
loop_
_entity.id
_entity.type
_entity.pdbx_description
1 polymer ?
#
loop_
_entity_poly.entity_id
_entity_poly.type
_entity_poly.pdbx_seq_one_letter_code
_entity_poly.pdbx_strand_id
1 'polypeptide(L)'
;MRKLFAIAVVMFMSVLSYSQSNNGWISLFDGKTTKGWHKYGGTTVGAAWKVSDGTLFLDTSTKNGFQIANGGDIVTDDEYENFDLKLEWKISPGGNSGIMFNVHEDPAKYQYTFMTGPEMQVLDDARNEDGKIYKHHAGDLYDLIACSKKTVKPVGEWNQAEIKLLNGKLDLYLNGENVVSTTMWDDNWNKLVAGSKFKSMPGFAKFKKGHIALQDHGFVVSYRNIMIKKL
;
A
#
# COMPACT_ATOMS: atom_id res chain seq x y z
N MET A 1 -2.53 52.26 -55.82
CA MET A 1 -2.92 51.67 -54.56
C MET A 1 -2.53 50.15 -54.55
N ARG A 2 -1.39 49.83 -53.94
CA ARG A 2 -0.92 48.43 -53.85
C ARG A 2 -1.40 47.85 -52.51
N LYS A 3 -2.26 46.80 -52.57
CA LYS A 3 -2.70 46.05 -51.37
C LYS A 3 -1.63 45.03 -51.03
N LEU A 4 -1.00 45.18 -49.85
CA LEU A 4 -0.16 44.13 -49.26
C LEU A 4 -1.05 43.11 -48.57
N PHE A 5 -0.94 41.87 -49.01
CA PHE A 5 -1.50 40.71 -48.31
C PHE A 5 -0.43 40.20 -47.33
N ALA A 6 -0.72 40.25 -46.00
CA ALA A 6 0.08 39.63 -45.00
C ALA A 6 -0.35 38.16 -44.86
N ILE A 7 0.55 37.24 -45.18
CA ILE A 7 0.35 35.80 -44.97
C ILE A 7 0.81 35.48 -43.55
N ALA A 8 -0.12 35.16 -42.63
CA ALA A 8 0.18 34.65 -41.30
C ALA A 8 0.54 33.17 -41.42
N VAL A 9 1.81 32.84 -41.19
CA VAL A 9 2.28 31.47 -41.07
C VAL A 9 1.99 31.01 -39.64
N VAL A 10 0.99 30.12 -39.47
CA VAL A 10 0.72 29.43 -38.21
C VAL A 10 1.67 28.25 -38.07
N MET A 11 2.71 28.37 -37.25
CA MET A 11 3.58 27.27 -36.89
C MET A 11 2.81 26.33 -35.94
N PHE A 12 2.40 25.18 -36.44
CA PHE A 12 1.96 24.07 -35.58
C PHE A 12 3.20 23.46 -34.90
N MET A 13 3.43 23.81 -33.63
CA MET A 13 4.34 23.04 -32.79
C MET A 13 3.67 21.74 -32.40
N SER A 14 4.05 20.64 -33.05
CA SER A 14 3.73 19.29 -32.61
C SER A 14 4.46 19.03 -31.30
N VAL A 15 3.72 19.03 -30.18
CA VAL A 15 4.21 18.55 -28.88
C VAL A 15 4.35 17.04 -29.01
N LEU A 16 5.58 16.58 -29.27
CA LEU A 16 5.93 15.18 -29.14
C LEU A 16 5.83 14.82 -27.65
N SER A 17 4.70 14.21 -27.27
CA SER A 17 4.60 13.55 -25.96
C SER A 17 5.58 12.39 -25.95
N TYR A 18 6.74 12.59 -25.34
CA TYR A 18 7.62 11.50 -24.96
C TYR A 18 6.87 10.65 -23.93
N SER A 19 6.28 9.55 -24.40
CA SER A 19 5.89 8.46 -23.53
C SER A 19 7.19 7.90 -22.92
N GLN A 20 7.51 8.33 -21.69
CA GLN A 20 8.54 7.69 -20.90
C GLN A 20 8.11 6.22 -20.74
N SER A 21 8.87 5.30 -21.31
CA SER A 21 8.65 3.86 -21.11
C SER A 21 8.91 3.59 -19.62
N ASN A 22 7.86 3.41 -18.83
CA ASN A 22 7.92 3.16 -17.39
C ASN A 22 8.49 1.76 -17.04
N ASN A 23 9.23 1.10 -17.95
CA ASN A 23 9.79 -0.25 -17.74
C ASN A 23 8.79 -1.25 -17.15
N GLY A 24 7.49 -1.14 -17.51
CA GLY A 24 6.41 -1.99 -17.01
C GLY A 24 5.82 -1.58 -15.66
N TRP A 25 6.25 -0.45 -15.09
CA TRP A 25 5.63 0.10 -13.88
C TRP A 25 4.32 0.83 -14.20
N ILE A 26 3.30 0.57 -13.40
CA ILE A 26 1.97 1.17 -13.46
C ILE A 26 1.80 2.03 -12.22
N SER A 27 1.39 3.28 -12.37
CA SER A 27 1.02 4.13 -11.23
C SER A 27 -0.33 3.69 -10.69
N LEU A 28 -0.40 3.37 -9.40
CA LEU A 28 -1.64 3.09 -8.67
C LEU A 28 -2.23 4.35 -8.02
N PHE A 29 -1.51 5.47 -8.05
CA PHE A 29 -1.95 6.74 -7.52
C PHE A 29 -1.42 7.88 -8.40
N ASP A 30 -2.33 8.67 -8.95
CA ASP A 30 -2.03 9.77 -9.88
C ASP A 30 -1.57 11.07 -9.18
N GLY A 31 -1.53 11.06 -7.84
CA GLY A 31 -1.21 12.23 -7.03
C GLY A 31 -2.34 13.26 -6.92
N LYS A 32 -3.53 13.00 -7.50
CA LYS A 32 -4.63 13.98 -7.61
C LYS A 32 -5.97 13.41 -7.17
N THR A 33 -6.21 12.12 -7.41
CA THR A 33 -7.51 11.47 -7.18
C THR A 33 -7.33 10.12 -6.51
N THR A 34 -8.43 9.58 -5.98
CA THR A 34 -8.48 8.20 -5.44
C THR A 34 -8.90 7.17 -6.50
N LYS A 35 -8.85 7.53 -7.79
CA LYS A 35 -9.20 6.64 -8.90
C LYS A 35 -8.34 5.37 -8.87
N GLY A 36 -8.95 4.22 -9.06
CA GLY A 36 -8.29 2.92 -9.00
C GLY A 36 -8.29 2.29 -7.61
N TRP A 37 -9.01 2.95 -6.66
CA TRP A 37 -9.18 2.48 -5.29
C TRP A 37 -10.64 2.55 -4.86
N HIS A 38 -11.04 1.65 -3.98
CA HIS A 38 -12.32 1.70 -3.27
C HIS A 38 -12.15 1.22 -1.82
N LYS A 39 -13.11 1.53 -0.98
CA LYS A 39 -13.16 1.00 0.38
C LYS A 39 -13.44 -0.50 0.33
N TYR A 40 -12.76 -1.30 1.12
CA TYR A 40 -13.05 -2.73 1.26
C TYR A 40 -14.53 -2.96 1.57
N GLY A 41 -15.20 -3.76 0.76
CA GLY A 41 -16.65 -4.01 0.84
C GLY A 41 -17.51 -2.86 0.31
N GLY A 42 -16.93 -1.88 -0.37
CA GLY A 42 -17.63 -0.74 -0.94
C GLY A 42 -17.34 -0.55 -2.42
N THR A 43 -17.78 0.57 -2.98
CA THR A 43 -17.59 0.91 -4.40
C THR A 43 -16.80 2.19 -4.62
N THR A 44 -16.57 2.96 -3.56
CA THR A 44 -15.83 4.23 -3.60
C THR A 44 -14.98 4.37 -2.36
N VAL A 45 -13.93 5.17 -2.44
CA VAL A 45 -13.09 5.50 -1.29
C VAL A 45 -13.89 6.37 -0.30
N GLY A 46 -13.79 6.07 0.99
CA GLY A 46 -14.46 6.84 2.04
C GLY A 46 -13.88 8.26 2.17
N ALA A 47 -14.72 9.23 2.56
CA ALA A 47 -14.36 10.65 2.61
C ALA A 47 -13.24 11.02 3.60
N ALA A 48 -12.85 10.10 4.50
CA ALA A 48 -11.70 10.28 5.39
C ALA A 48 -10.35 10.11 4.66
N TRP A 49 -10.31 9.37 3.55
CA TRP A 49 -9.15 9.32 2.68
C TRP A 49 -9.13 10.54 1.75
N LYS A 50 -8.14 11.37 1.90
CA LYS A 50 -8.01 12.65 1.18
C LYS A 50 -6.76 12.69 0.33
N VAL A 51 -6.79 13.55 -0.68
CA VAL A 51 -5.64 13.83 -1.54
C VAL A 51 -5.28 15.30 -1.43
N SER A 52 -4.02 15.59 -1.12
CA SER A 52 -3.42 16.92 -1.16
C SER A 52 -1.94 16.83 -1.46
N ASP A 53 -1.44 17.75 -2.27
CA ASP A 53 -0.01 17.92 -2.60
C ASP A 53 0.68 16.61 -3.04
N GLY A 54 0.01 15.84 -3.92
CA GLY A 54 0.54 14.58 -4.43
C GLY A 54 0.54 13.44 -3.40
N THR A 55 -0.18 13.60 -2.30
CA THR A 55 -0.23 12.66 -1.19
C THR A 55 -1.64 12.17 -0.93
N LEU A 56 -1.82 10.86 -0.81
CA LEU A 56 -3.02 10.20 -0.31
C LEU A 56 -2.87 10.03 1.20
N PHE A 57 -3.78 10.55 2.01
CA PHE A 57 -3.67 10.47 3.46
C PHE A 57 -5.01 10.23 4.14
N LEU A 58 -4.97 9.61 5.33
CA LEU A 58 -6.12 9.39 6.18
C LEU A 58 -6.30 10.57 7.14
N ASP A 59 -7.41 11.29 7.01
CA ASP A 59 -7.83 12.35 7.95
C ASP A 59 -8.54 11.72 9.15
N THR A 60 -7.96 11.92 10.34
CA THR A 60 -8.45 11.31 11.58
C THR A 60 -9.34 12.23 12.42
N SER A 61 -9.80 13.33 11.85
CA SER A 61 -10.65 14.32 12.57
C SER A 61 -11.97 13.73 13.08
N THR A 62 -12.43 12.62 12.50
CA THR A 62 -13.70 11.95 12.84
C THR A 62 -13.49 10.51 13.33
N LYS A 63 -12.49 10.29 14.19
CA LYS A 63 -12.16 8.96 14.72
C LYS A 63 -13.35 8.35 15.48
N ASN A 64 -13.69 7.10 15.14
CA ASN A 64 -14.74 6.33 15.79
C ASN A 64 -14.30 4.86 15.92
N GLY A 65 -13.92 4.44 17.12
CA GLY A 65 -13.36 3.11 17.36
C GLY A 65 -11.90 3.01 16.87
N PHE A 66 -11.52 1.85 16.30
CA PHE A 66 -10.17 1.64 15.78
C PHE A 66 -9.99 2.16 14.35
N GLN A 67 -11.08 2.39 13.61
CA GLN A 67 -11.09 3.01 12.28
C GLN A 67 -11.73 4.39 12.30
N ILE A 68 -11.57 5.14 11.21
CA ILE A 68 -12.12 6.47 11.06
C ILE A 68 -13.55 6.40 10.50
N ALA A 69 -14.48 7.21 11.03
CA ALA A 69 -15.80 7.35 10.43
C ALA A 69 -15.67 7.82 8.96
N ASN A 70 -16.34 7.12 8.05
CA ASN A 70 -16.19 7.28 6.59
C ASN A 70 -14.75 7.03 6.06
N GLY A 71 -13.93 6.29 6.80
CA GLY A 71 -12.67 5.72 6.40
C GLY A 71 -12.82 4.24 6.04
N GLY A 72 -12.04 3.41 6.71
CA GLY A 72 -11.88 1.98 6.47
C GLY A 72 -10.71 1.70 5.53
N ASP A 73 -10.29 0.45 5.48
CA ASP A 73 -9.23 0.03 4.57
C ASP A 73 -9.64 0.27 3.13
N ILE A 74 -8.71 0.75 2.31
CA ILE A 74 -8.93 0.90 0.88
C ILE A 74 -8.13 -0.16 0.12
N VAL A 75 -8.73 -0.65 -0.97
CA VAL A 75 -8.14 -1.69 -1.82
C VAL A 75 -8.05 -1.19 -3.26
N THR A 76 -7.09 -1.71 -4.03
CA THR A 76 -7.01 -1.45 -5.48
C THR A 76 -8.21 -2.04 -6.19
N ASP A 77 -8.68 -1.41 -7.30
CA ASP A 77 -9.73 -1.98 -8.14
C ASP A 77 -9.27 -3.27 -8.84
N ASP A 78 -7.98 -3.33 -9.23
CA ASP A 78 -7.36 -4.51 -9.84
C ASP A 78 -6.76 -5.44 -8.79
N GLU A 79 -6.69 -6.74 -9.13
CA GLU A 79 -5.98 -7.77 -8.37
C GLU A 79 -4.65 -8.15 -9.01
N TYR A 80 -3.68 -8.53 -8.16
CA TYR A 80 -2.32 -8.89 -8.54
C TYR A 80 -1.92 -10.26 -7.96
N GLU A 81 -1.16 -11.04 -8.72
CA GLU A 81 -0.63 -12.35 -8.30
C GLU A 81 0.89 -12.29 -8.13
N ASN A 82 1.62 -12.03 -9.23
CA ASN A 82 3.06 -11.82 -9.22
C ASN A 82 3.32 -10.35 -9.49
N PHE A 83 4.00 -9.68 -8.55
CA PHE A 83 4.18 -8.24 -8.64
C PHE A 83 5.42 -7.75 -7.89
N ASP A 84 5.83 -6.54 -8.24
CA ASP A 84 6.75 -5.69 -7.50
C ASP A 84 6.00 -4.38 -7.19
N LEU A 85 5.66 -4.14 -5.93
CA LEU A 85 4.96 -2.96 -5.44
C LEU A 85 5.96 -2.03 -4.76
N LYS A 86 5.96 -0.76 -5.12
CA LYS A 86 6.74 0.29 -4.46
C LYS A 86 5.85 1.44 -4.06
N LEU A 87 6.09 1.96 -2.87
CA LEU A 87 5.42 3.16 -2.39
C LEU A 87 6.25 3.87 -1.32
N GLU A 88 5.88 5.10 -1.02
CA GLU A 88 6.40 5.82 0.13
C GLU A 88 5.29 6.05 1.13
N TRP A 89 5.63 5.91 2.42
CA TRP A 89 4.71 6.16 3.51
C TRP A 89 5.34 7.06 4.60
N LYS A 90 4.47 7.78 5.29
CA LYS A 90 4.81 8.63 6.43
C LYS A 90 3.73 8.51 7.48
N ILE A 91 4.11 8.34 8.75
CA ILE A 91 3.19 8.11 9.86
C ILE A 91 3.25 9.22 10.89
N SER A 92 2.13 9.49 11.58
CA SER A 92 2.05 10.41 12.71
C SER A 92 2.65 9.81 13.99
N PRO A 93 2.96 10.62 15.01
CA PRO A 93 3.35 10.13 16.32
C PRO A 93 2.34 9.14 16.91
N GLY A 94 2.83 7.98 17.36
CA GLY A 94 2.00 6.88 17.87
C GLY A 94 1.19 6.16 16.81
N GLY A 95 1.43 6.45 15.53
CA GLY A 95 0.62 5.94 14.41
C GLY A 95 0.82 4.46 14.14
N ASN A 96 -0.23 3.85 13.58
CA ASN A 96 -0.31 2.47 13.11
C ASN A 96 -1.08 2.43 11.79
N SER A 97 -0.60 1.67 10.85
CA SER A 97 -1.20 1.36 9.55
C SER A 97 -0.51 0.13 8.97
N GLY A 98 -0.88 -0.30 7.75
CA GLY A 98 -0.29 -1.45 7.08
C GLY A 98 -0.45 -1.40 5.57
N ILE A 99 0.45 -2.09 4.88
CA ILE A 99 0.38 -2.36 3.45
C ILE A 99 0.09 -3.84 3.28
N MET A 100 -1.16 -4.17 2.92
CA MET A 100 -1.56 -5.57 2.76
C MET A 100 -1.57 -5.95 1.29
N PHE A 101 -1.37 -7.22 1.02
CA PHE A 101 -1.35 -7.77 -0.33
C PHE A 101 -2.07 -9.11 -0.39
N ASN A 102 -2.44 -9.56 -1.59
CA ASN A 102 -3.26 -10.74 -1.82
C ASN A 102 -4.58 -10.72 -1.01
N VAL A 103 -5.13 -9.53 -0.78
CA VAL A 103 -6.41 -9.37 -0.09
C VAL A 103 -7.52 -9.92 -0.97
N HIS A 104 -8.27 -10.88 -0.47
CA HIS A 104 -9.48 -11.38 -1.11
C HIS A 104 -10.69 -10.62 -0.58
N GLU A 105 -11.41 -9.97 -1.47
CA GLU A 105 -12.56 -9.16 -1.10
C GLU A 105 -13.85 -10.00 -1.11
N ASP A 106 -14.28 -10.38 0.08
CA ASP A 106 -15.56 -11.03 0.35
C ASP A 106 -16.03 -10.56 1.74
N PRO A 107 -16.60 -9.35 1.85
CA PRO A 107 -16.94 -8.74 3.15
C PRO A 107 -18.03 -9.50 3.90
N ALA A 108 -18.81 -10.34 3.22
CA ALA A 108 -19.79 -11.21 3.88
C ALA A 108 -19.13 -12.34 4.67
N LYS A 109 -17.94 -12.78 4.25
CA LYS A 109 -17.17 -13.86 4.88
C LYS A 109 -15.97 -13.34 5.67
N TYR A 110 -15.30 -12.31 5.18
CA TYR A 110 -14.11 -11.73 5.76
C TYR A 110 -14.35 -10.24 6.02
N GLN A 111 -14.66 -9.90 7.26
CA GLN A 111 -15.05 -8.53 7.64
C GLN A 111 -13.95 -7.49 7.42
N TYR A 112 -12.68 -7.91 7.46
CA TYR A 112 -11.51 -7.03 7.37
C TYR A 112 -10.48 -7.59 6.40
N THR A 113 -9.68 -6.72 5.80
CA THR A 113 -8.60 -7.04 4.85
C THR A 113 -7.57 -7.99 5.44
N PHE A 114 -7.20 -7.82 6.72
CA PHE A 114 -6.23 -8.66 7.43
C PHE A 114 -6.70 -10.10 7.67
N MET A 115 -7.97 -10.41 7.43
CA MET A 115 -8.46 -11.79 7.54
C MET A 115 -8.02 -12.66 6.36
N THR A 116 -7.54 -12.02 5.28
CA THR A 116 -7.09 -12.72 4.07
C THR A 116 -5.69 -12.31 3.63
N GLY A 117 -5.34 -11.02 3.72
CA GLY A 117 -4.09 -10.45 3.23
C GLY A 117 -2.99 -10.42 4.29
N PRO A 118 -1.79 -10.96 3.99
CA PRO A 118 -0.59 -10.65 4.77
C PRO A 118 -0.26 -9.16 4.71
N GLU A 119 0.49 -8.68 5.70
CA GLU A 119 0.73 -7.26 5.92
C GLU A 119 2.22 -6.96 6.11
N MET A 120 2.73 -5.95 5.39
CA MET A 120 3.95 -5.25 5.74
C MET A 120 3.58 -4.10 6.69
N GLN A 121 4.06 -4.14 7.92
CA GLN A 121 3.69 -3.21 8.99
C GLN A 121 4.20 -1.78 8.73
N VAL A 122 3.35 -0.80 9.04
CA VAL A 122 3.62 0.64 9.04
C VAL A 122 3.36 1.19 10.45
N LEU A 123 4.41 1.53 11.20
CA LEU A 123 4.30 1.83 12.63
C LEU A 123 5.24 2.94 13.09
N ASP A 124 4.82 3.69 14.10
CA ASP A 124 5.74 4.38 15.03
C ASP A 124 6.20 3.39 16.10
N ASP A 125 7.29 2.69 15.86
CA ASP A 125 7.83 1.66 16.75
C ASP A 125 8.09 2.17 18.17
N ALA A 126 8.37 3.47 18.31
CA ALA A 126 8.77 4.03 19.61
C ALA A 126 7.57 4.39 20.51
N ARG A 127 6.41 4.73 19.93
CA ARG A 127 5.29 5.31 20.69
C ARG A 127 3.99 4.52 20.57
N ASN A 128 3.84 3.64 19.58
CA ASN A 128 2.69 2.76 19.48
C ASN A 128 2.87 1.54 20.38
N GLU A 129 1.79 1.04 21.00
CA GLU A 129 1.82 -0.13 21.88
C GLU A 129 2.27 -1.40 21.15
N ASP A 130 1.91 -1.55 19.86
CA ASP A 130 2.38 -2.65 19.01
C ASP A 130 3.91 -2.69 18.86
N GLY A 131 4.58 -1.54 18.93
CA GLY A 131 6.06 -1.47 18.91
C GLY A 131 6.76 -2.14 20.09
N LYS A 132 6.02 -2.55 21.13
CA LYS A 132 6.54 -3.37 22.25
C LYS A 132 6.50 -4.87 21.94
N ILE A 133 5.84 -5.26 20.86
CA ILE A 133 5.60 -6.66 20.51
C ILE A 133 6.57 -7.08 19.39
N TYR A 134 7.29 -8.17 19.62
CA TYR A 134 8.15 -8.78 18.62
C TYR A 134 7.33 -9.19 17.38
N LYS A 135 7.83 -8.89 16.18
CA LYS A 135 7.17 -9.06 14.87
C LYS A 135 6.01 -8.08 14.58
N HIS A 136 5.95 -6.93 15.28
CA HIS A 136 4.96 -5.88 14.99
C HIS A 136 5.61 -4.53 14.66
N HIS A 137 6.95 -4.49 14.44
CA HIS A 137 7.66 -3.27 14.06
C HIS A 137 7.46 -2.90 12.60
N ALA A 138 7.71 -1.65 12.27
CA ALA A 138 7.66 -1.18 10.89
C ALA A 138 8.55 -2.02 9.96
N GLY A 139 7.97 -2.51 8.85
CA GLY A 139 8.62 -3.38 7.88
C GLY A 139 8.55 -4.87 8.19
N ASP A 140 8.11 -5.27 9.39
CA ASP A 140 7.87 -6.69 9.69
C ASP A 140 6.79 -7.26 8.76
N LEU A 141 6.93 -8.53 8.42
CA LEU A 141 5.79 -9.31 7.96
C LEU A 141 4.95 -9.62 9.22
N TYR A 142 3.93 -8.79 9.43
CA TYR A 142 3.22 -8.63 10.71
C TYR A 142 2.83 -9.96 11.34
N ASP A 143 3.23 -10.15 12.60
CA ASP A 143 3.05 -11.33 13.45
C ASP A 143 3.63 -12.64 12.90
N LEU A 144 4.30 -12.62 11.73
CA LEU A 144 4.92 -13.80 11.12
C LEU A 144 6.45 -13.76 11.21
N ILE A 145 7.09 -12.75 10.63
CA ILE A 145 8.56 -12.64 10.53
C ILE A 145 8.99 -11.21 10.88
N ALA A 146 9.88 -11.10 11.87
CA ALA A 146 10.49 -9.81 12.20
C ALA A 146 11.54 -9.39 11.17
N CYS A 147 11.67 -8.09 10.95
CA CYS A 147 12.74 -7.51 10.15
C CYS A 147 14.12 -7.96 10.62
N SER A 148 14.96 -8.36 9.65
CA SER A 148 16.37 -8.68 9.90
C SER A 148 17.21 -7.45 10.25
N LYS A 149 16.74 -6.25 9.87
CA LYS A 149 17.38 -4.94 10.10
C LYS A 149 16.34 -3.90 10.43
N LYS A 150 16.67 -2.99 11.35
CA LYS A 150 15.85 -1.80 11.65
C LYS A 150 16.30 -0.64 10.75
N THR A 151 15.51 -0.31 9.75
CA THR A 151 15.82 0.73 8.77
C THR A 151 14.75 1.82 8.71
N VAL A 152 13.72 1.73 9.57
CA VAL A 152 12.65 2.72 9.67
C VAL A 152 13.22 4.10 10.03
N LYS A 153 12.77 5.14 9.33
CA LYS A 153 13.12 6.53 9.60
C LYS A 153 12.23 7.11 10.71
N PRO A 154 12.66 8.20 11.36
CA PRO A 154 11.86 8.88 12.36
C PRO A 154 10.46 9.24 11.89
N VAL A 155 9.53 9.31 12.85
CA VAL A 155 8.16 9.77 12.62
C VAL A 155 8.13 11.11 11.90
N GLY A 156 7.23 11.23 10.91
CA GLY A 156 7.13 12.42 10.06
C GLY A 156 8.05 12.42 8.84
N GLU A 157 8.99 11.48 8.75
CA GLU A 157 9.82 11.29 7.57
C GLU A 157 9.21 10.26 6.61
N TRP A 158 9.52 10.41 5.31
CA TRP A 158 9.10 9.46 4.28
C TRP A 158 9.97 8.21 4.28
N ASN A 159 9.35 7.06 4.46
CA ASN A 159 9.92 5.74 4.31
C ASN A 159 9.55 5.16 2.94
N GLN A 160 10.46 4.40 2.34
CA GLN A 160 10.22 3.65 1.10
C GLN A 160 9.93 2.19 1.45
N ALA A 161 8.80 1.67 1.01
CA ALA A 161 8.45 0.26 1.10
C ALA A 161 8.46 -0.36 -0.30
N GLU A 162 8.98 -1.60 -0.39
CA GLU A 162 8.86 -2.44 -1.58
C GLU A 162 8.42 -3.84 -1.16
N ILE A 163 7.41 -4.37 -1.84
CA ILE A 163 6.90 -5.73 -1.66
C ILE A 163 7.02 -6.45 -2.99
N LYS A 164 7.87 -7.47 -3.05
CA LYS A 164 8.06 -8.27 -4.25
C LYS A 164 7.57 -9.68 -4.02
N LEU A 165 6.58 -10.09 -4.80
CA LEU A 165 6.02 -11.45 -4.77
C LEU A 165 6.13 -12.06 -6.17
N LEU A 166 6.86 -13.17 -6.26
CA LEU A 166 7.04 -13.92 -7.50
C LEU A 166 7.00 -15.42 -7.24
N ASN A 167 5.97 -16.09 -7.75
CA ASN A 167 5.78 -17.54 -7.60
C ASN A 167 5.88 -18.01 -6.13
N GLY A 168 5.33 -17.23 -5.20
CA GLY A 168 5.37 -17.48 -3.77
C GLY A 168 6.62 -16.97 -3.06
N LYS A 169 7.70 -16.63 -3.76
CA LYS A 169 8.85 -15.98 -3.14
C LYS A 169 8.47 -14.55 -2.79
N LEU A 170 8.50 -14.24 -1.50
CA LEU A 170 8.18 -12.93 -0.92
C LEU A 170 9.45 -12.29 -0.38
N ASP A 171 9.74 -11.08 -0.87
CA ASP A 171 10.80 -10.23 -0.34
C ASP A 171 10.19 -8.87 0.04
N LEU A 172 10.43 -8.41 1.28
CA LEU A 172 10.06 -7.07 1.75
C LEU A 172 11.31 -6.21 1.88
N TYR A 173 11.21 -4.98 1.42
CA TYR A 173 12.28 -3.98 1.54
C TYR A 173 11.78 -2.74 2.25
N LEU A 174 12.56 -2.22 3.18
CA LEU A 174 12.33 -0.95 3.84
C LEU A 174 13.56 -0.05 3.68
N ASN A 175 13.34 1.12 3.06
CA ASN A 175 14.40 2.11 2.77
C ASN A 175 15.59 1.53 1.97
N GLY A 176 15.28 0.65 1.00
CA GLY A 176 16.25 0.03 0.09
C GLY A 176 16.94 -1.23 0.64
N GLU A 177 16.74 -1.56 1.93
CA GLU A 177 17.29 -2.78 2.54
C GLU A 177 16.26 -3.92 2.50
N ASN A 178 16.67 -5.11 2.07
CA ASN A 178 15.86 -6.31 2.23
C ASN A 178 15.77 -6.66 3.71
N VAL A 179 14.55 -6.63 4.25
CA VAL A 179 14.29 -6.82 5.68
C VAL A 179 13.60 -8.15 6.00
N VAL A 180 12.87 -8.71 5.04
CA VAL A 180 12.23 -10.04 5.16
C VAL A 180 12.35 -10.76 3.82
N SER A 181 12.71 -12.04 3.86
CA SER A 181 12.63 -12.98 2.72
C SER A 181 12.03 -14.29 3.18
N THR A 182 11.04 -14.79 2.45
CA THR A 182 10.38 -16.09 2.74
C THR A 182 9.74 -16.66 1.48
N THR A 183 9.28 -17.90 1.57
CA THR A 183 8.43 -18.52 0.55
C THR A 183 7.05 -18.74 1.15
N MET A 184 6.03 -18.14 0.54
CA MET A 184 4.64 -18.34 0.92
C MET A 184 4.15 -19.72 0.46
N TRP A 185 3.20 -20.27 1.21
CA TRP A 185 2.47 -21.50 0.90
C TRP A 185 3.28 -22.80 0.96
N ASP A 186 4.54 -22.75 1.42
CA ASP A 186 5.31 -23.97 1.75
C ASP A 186 5.06 -24.44 3.20
N ASP A 187 5.70 -25.52 3.61
CA ASP A 187 5.55 -26.08 4.95
C ASP A 187 6.04 -25.14 6.05
N ASN A 188 7.09 -24.35 5.77
CA ASN A 188 7.59 -23.35 6.72
C ASN A 188 6.59 -22.21 6.90
N TRP A 189 6.01 -21.72 5.80
CA TRP A 189 4.93 -20.73 5.83
C TRP A 189 3.75 -21.22 6.66
N ASN A 190 3.32 -22.48 6.44
CA ASN A 190 2.22 -23.06 7.19
C ASN A 190 2.51 -23.10 8.70
N LYS A 191 3.77 -23.39 9.10
CA LYS A 191 4.19 -23.35 10.52
C LYS A 191 4.17 -21.93 11.06
N LEU A 192 4.64 -20.93 10.29
CA LEU A 192 4.59 -19.52 10.69
C LEU A 192 3.14 -19.07 10.96
N VAL A 193 2.22 -19.34 10.05
CA VAL A 193 0.79 -19.03 10.22
C VAL A 193 0.18 -19.74 11.42
N ALA A 194 0.48 -21.02 11.60
CA ALA A 194 -0.01 -21.81 12.73
C ALA A 194 0.51 -21.31 14.09
N GLY A 195 1.68 -20.67 14.10
CA GLY A 195 2.28 -20.05 15.30
C GLY A 195 1.88 -18.60 15.54
N SER A 196 1.04 -18.00 14.68
CA SER A 196 0.65 -16.60 14.74
C SER A 196 -0.79 -16.40 15.26
N LYS A 197 -1.17 -15.14 15.48
CA LYS A 197 -2.56 -14.77 15.80
C LYS A 197 -3.55 -15.12 14.70
N PHE A 198 -3.07 -15.32 13.47
CA PHE A 198 -3.88 -15.65 12.30
C PHE A 198 -4.26 -17.13 12.20
N LYS A 199 -3.77 -18.00 13.10
CA LYS A 199 -4.03 -19.46 13.08
C LYS A 199 -5.50 -19.86 13.02
N SER A 200 -6.39 -18.99 13.56
CA SER A 200 -7.85 -19.22 13.56
C SER A 200 -8.57 -18.55 12.40
N MET A 201 -7.86 -17.88 11.49
CA MET A 201 -8.43 -17.19 10.33
C MET A 201 -8.32 -18.08 9.08
N PRO A 202 -9.41 -18.73 8.64
CA PRO A 202 -9.33 -19.74 7.58
C PRO A 202 -8.96 -19.17 6.20
N GLY A 203 -9.17 -17.86 5.98
CA GLY A 203 -8.84 -17.18 4.74
C GLY A 203 -7.44 -16.58 4.71
N PHE A 204 -6.75 -16.50 5.85
CA PHE A 204 -5.48 -15.78 5.93
C PHE A 204 -4.41 -16.39 5.03
N ALA A 205 -3.87 -15.56 4.14
CA ALA A 205 -2.82 -15.91 3.19
C ALA A 205 -3.10 -17.14 2.31
N LYS A 206 -4.37 -17.44 2.01
CA LYS A 206 -4.76 -18.57 1.15
C LYS A 206 -4.87 -18.22 -0.33
N PHE A 207 -5.02 -16.95 -0.63
CA PHE A 207 -5.23 -16.46 -1.99
C PHE A 207 -3.90 -16.08 -2.63
N LYS A 208 -3.64 -16.60 -3.85
CA LYS A 208 -2.40 -16.28 -4.60
C LYS A 208 -2.51 -14.99 -5.37
N LYS A 209 -3.74 -14.56 -5.67
CA LYS A 209 -4.10 -13.33 -6.36
C LYS A 209 -5.07 -12.55 -5.49
N GLY A 210 -4.91 -11.23 -5.44
CA GLY A 210 -5.81 -10.37 -4.68
C GLY A 210 -5.42 -8.89 -4.79
N HIS A 211 -6.13 -8.07 -4.06
CA HIS A 211 -5.94 -6.63 -4.02
C HIS A 211 -4.72 -6.25 -3.17
N ILE A 212 -4.16 -5.07 -3.47
CA ILE A 212 -3.29 -4.33 -2.55
C ILE A 212 -4.19 -3.48 -1.67
N ALA A 213 -3.94 -3.45 -0.36
CA ALA A 213 -4.71 -2.63 0.56
C ALA A 213 -3.82 -1.69 1.39
N LEU A 214 -4.40 -0.52 1.73
CA LEU A 214 -3.83 0.43 2.67
C LEU A 214 -4.77 0.52 3.88
N GLN A 215 -4.21 0.29 5.08
CA GLN A 215 -5.00 0.11 6.29
C GLN A 215 -5.38 1.44 6.93
N ASP A 216 -6.64 1.55 7.34
CA ASP A 216 -7.14 2.50 8.31
C ASP A 216 -7.11 1.88 9.72
N HIS A 217 -6.13 2.26 10.53
CA HIS A 217 -6.03 1.89 11.95
C HIS A 217 -6.34 3.06 12.89
N GLY A 218 -7.00 4.10 12.37
CA GLY A 218 -7.41 5.27 13.16
C GLY A 218 -6.30 6.27 13.45
N PHE A 219 -5.22 6.26 12.68
CA PHE A 219 -4.09 7.20 12.79
C PHE A 219 -3.82 7.90 11.47
N VAL A 220 -3.25 9.11 11.55
CA VAL A 220 -2.81 9.81 10.34
C VAL A 220 -1.65 9.05 9.72
N VAL A 221 -1.87 8.57 8.53
CA VAL A 221 -0.87 7.98 7.65
C VAL A 221 -0.96 8.65 6.29
N SER A 222 0.17 8.78 5.62
CA SER A 222 0.27 9.38 4.29
C SER A 222 1.03 8.44 3.35
N TYR A 223 0.56 8.35 2.11
CA TYR A 223 1.15 7.53 1.05
C TYR A 223 1.36 8.36 -0.21
N ARG A 224 2.41 8.06 -0.97
CA ARG A 224 2.68 8.66 -2.28
C ARG A 224 3.52 7.72 -3.14
N ASN A 225 3.69 8.07 -4.42
CA ASN A 225 4.53 7.32 -5.36
C ASN A 225 4.19 5.83 -5.40
N ILE A 226 2.88 5.50 -5.35
CA ILE A 226 2.39 4.12 -5.32
C ILE A 226 2.44 3.57 -6.73
N MET A 227 3.32 2.61 -6.96
CA MET A 227 3.57 2.01 -8.26
C MET A 227 3.65 0.50 -8.16
N ILE A 228 3.16 -0.19 -9.18
CA ILE A 228 3.22 -1.65 -9.26
C ILE A 228 3.74 -2.09 -10.63
N LYS A 229 4.47 -3.19 -10.66
CA LYS A 229 4.90 -3.89 -11.87
C LYS A 229 4.40 -5.32 -11.79
N LYS A 230 3.68 -5.78 -12.80
CA LYS A 230 3.32 -7.20 -12.96
C LYS A 230 4.58 -7.98 -13.39
N LEU A 231 4.87 -9.11 -12.73
CA LEU A 231 6.05 -9.95 -12.95
C LEU A 231 5.70 -11.23 -13.71
#